data_ce921914175bb855cf36b66f0bc35582
#
_entry.id   ce921914175bb855cf36b66f0bc35582
#
_cell.length_a   1.000
_cell.length_b   1.000
_cell.length_c   1.000
_cell.angle_alpha   90.00
_cell.angle_beta   90.00
_cell.angle_gamma   90.00
#
_symmetry.space_group_name_H-M   'P 1'
#
loop_
_entity.id
_entity.type
_entity.pdbx_description
1 polymer ?
#
loop_
_entity_poly.entity_id
_entity_poly.type
_entity_poly.pdbx_seq_one_letter_code
_entity_poly.pdbx_strand_id
1 'polypeptide(L)'
;MIKHHGVHYLDIKEKQLVINQTNKNDILKILGPPSTKGMFDNNVYIYIERKTSSSKLRKLGKKKLLTNNVLIVEIDNKGILVSKEFLNKEKIN
;
A
#
# COMPACT_ATOMS: atom_id res chain seq x y z
N MET A 1 -12.55 11.57 13.40
CA MET A 1 -11.73 12.06 12.27
C MET A 1 -10.84 10.95 11.74
N ILE A 2 -10.72 10.84 10.45
CA ILE A 2 -9.85 9.86 9.80
C ILE A 2 -8.59 10.57 9.33
N LYS A 3 -7.44 10.07 9.74
CA LYS A 3 -6.15 10.54 9.24
C LYS A 3 -5.58 9.51 8.29
N HIS A 4 -5.04 9.99 7.18
CA HIS A 4 -4.57 9.15 6.11
C HIS A 4 -3.13 9.51 5.74
N HIS A 5 -2.23 8.53 5.77
CA HIS A 5 -0.83 8.68 5.43
C HIS A 5 -0.43 7.68 4.35
N GLY A 6 0.40 8.12 3.43
CA GLY A 6 0.89 7.27 2.35
C GLY A 6 -0.06 7.25 1.16
N VAL A 7 -0.11 6.13 0.45
CA VAL A 7 -0.91 5.98 -0.76
C VAL A 7 -2.38 5.81 -0.39
N HIS A 8 -3.26 6.60 -1.01
CA HIS A 8 -4.70 6.49 -0.79
C HIS A 8 -5.30 5.36 -1.62
N TYR A 9 -6.25 4.64 -1.02
CA TYR A 9 -7.01 3.56 -1.69
C TYR A 9 -6.10 2.45 -2.24
N LEU A 10 -5.12 2.04 -1.46
CA LEU A 10 -4.14 1.05 -1.88
C LEU A 10 -4.79 -0.29 -2.23
N ASP A 11 -5.81 -0.69 -1.49
CA ASP A 11 -6.55 -1.92 -1.71
C ASP A 11 -7.24 -1.94 -3.08
N ILE A 12 -7.76 -0.79 -3.51
CA ILE A 12 -8.42 -0.66 -4.81
C ILE A 12 -7.37 -0.59 -5.92
N LYS A 13 -6.34 0.20 -5.71
CA LYS A 13 -5.29 0.41 -6.72
C LYS A 13 -4.49 -0.86 -6.99
N GLU A 14 -4.29 -1.68 -5.97
CA GLU A 14 -3.61 -2.97 -6.11
C GLU A 14 -4.28 -3.85 -7.16
N LYS A 15 -5.60 -3.82 -7.22
CA LYS A 15 -6.36 -4.64 -8.16
C LYS A 15 -6.17 -4.21 -9.61
N GLN A 16 -5.70 -3.00 -9.85
CA GLN A 16 -5.43 -2.51 -11.19
C GLN A 16 -4.08 -3.00 -11.75
N LEU A 17 -3.25 -3.58 -10.89
CA LEU A 17 -1.94 -4.08 -11.28
C LEU A 17 -2.07 -5.52 -11.77
N VAL A 18 -1.62 -5.78 -12.98
CA VAL A 18 -1.72 -7.11 -13.61
C VAL A 18 -0.33 -7.68 -13.82
N ILE A 19 -0.09 -8.84 -13.24
CA ILE A 19 1.21 -9.53 -13.34
C ILE A 19 1.49 -9.87 -14.81
N ASN A 20 2.73 -9.62 -15.24
CA ASN A 20 3.23 -9.82 -16.59
C ASN A 20 2.67 -8.82 -17.64
N GLN A 21 1.90 -7.82 -17.21
CA GLN A 21 1.35 -6.81 -18.12
C GLN A 21 1.65 -5.39 -17.67
N THR A 22 1.45 -5.08 -16.39
CA THR A 22 1.68 -3.73 -15.86
C THR A 22 3.19 -3.45 -15.86
N ASN A 23 3.58 -2.28 -16.37
CA ASN A 23 4.99 -1.89 -16.39
C ASN A 23 5.28 -0.88 -15.26
N LYS A 24 6.56 -0.58 -15.07
CA LYS A 24 7.03 0.34 -14.06
C LYS A 24 6.34 1.71 -14.16
N ASN A 25 6.19 2.23 -15.37
CA ASN A 25 5.58 3.54 -15.56
C ASN A 25 4.10 3.52 -15.14
N ASP A 26 3.39 2.43 -15.43
CA ASP A 26 2.01 2.27 -15.00
C ASP A 26 1.91 2.20 -13.48
N ILE A 27 2.83 1.49 -12.84
CA ILE A 27 2.87 1.40 -11.37
C ILE A 27 3.05 2.79 -10.77
N LEU A 28 4.00 3.56 -11.27
CA LEU A 28 4.26 4.91 -10.78
C LEU A 28 3.09 5.85 -11.06
N LYS A 29 2.38 5.63 -12.16
CA LYS A 29 1.22 6.45 -12.51
C LYS A 29 0.03 6.17 -11.60
N ILE A 30 -0.21 4.90 -11.29
CA ILE A 30 -1.33 4.47 -10.44
C ILE A 30 -1.04 4.74 -8.97
N LEU A 31 0.14 4.39 -8.51
CA LEU A 31 0.50 4.40 -7.09
C LEU A 31 1.37 5.58 -6.69
N GLY A 32 2.02 6.24 -7.64
CA GLY A 32 2.97 7.28 -7.35
C GLY A 32 4.32 6.72 -6.92
N PRO A 33 5.18 7.54 -6.31
CA PRO A 33 6.48 7.06 -5.83
C PRO A 33 6.29 6.10 -4.66
N PRO A 34 7.12 5.07 -4.55
CA PRO A 34 7.01 4.10 -3.45
C PRO A 34 7.37 4.74 -2.11
N SER A 35 6.79 4.19 -1.03
CA SER A 35 7.14 4.61 0.34
C SER A 35 8.59 4.25 0.64
N THR A 36 9.03 3.09 0.16
CA THR A 36 10.44 2.70 0.25
C THR A 36 10.76 1.70 -0.87
N LYS A 37 12.03 1.53 -1.14
CA LYS A 37 12.54 0.53 -2.08
C LYS A 37 13.26 -0.56 -1.32
N GLY A 38 13.32 -1.77 -1.89
CA GLY A 38 14.07 -2.85 -1.28
C GLY A 38 15.52 -2.49 -1.10
N MET A 39 16.11 -2.87 0.05
CA MET A 39 17.50 -2.51 0.37
C MET A 39 18.51 -3.13 -0.58
N PHE A 40 18.22 -4.33 -1.06
CA PHE A 40 19.16 -5.11 -1.87
C PHE A 40 18.74 -5.19 -3.34
N ASP A 41 17.56 -4.66 -3.67
CA ASP A 41 17.00 -4.78 -5.02
C ASP A 41 16.15 -3.55 -5.32
N ASN A 42 16.63 -2.74 -6.26
CA ASN A 42 15.92 -1.53 -6.69
C ASN A 42 14.66 -1.85 -7.49
N ASN A 43 14.41 -3.11 -7.79
CA ASN A 43 13.23 -3.56 -8.52
C ASN A 43 12.08 -3.94 -7.58
N VAL A 44 12.25 -3.76 -6.28
CA VAL A 44 11.21 -4.01 -5.30
C VAL A 44 10.71 -2.68 -4.76
N TYR A 45 9.43 -2.40 -4.92
CA TYR A 45 8.79 -1.19 -4.40
C TYR A 45 7.81 -1.57 -3.32
N ILE A 46 7.86 -0.84 -2.22
CA ILE A 46 6.98 -1.06 -1.07
C ILE A 46 6.12 0.17 -0.89
N TYR A 47 4.80 -0.03 -0.90
CA TYR A 47 3.80 1.02 -0.69
C TYR A 47 3.07 0.78 0.61
N ILE A 48 2.89 1.84 1.37
CA ILE A 48 2.25 1.78 2.69
C ILE A 48 1.10 2.77 2.72
N GLU A 49 -0.03 2.31 3.23
CA GLU A 49 -1.18 3.16 3.51
C GLU A 49 -1.56 2.97 4.97
N ARG A 50 -1.63 4.07 5.72
CA ARG A 50 -2.03 4.05 7.12
C ARG A 50 -3.27 4.91 7.32
N LYS A 51 -4.26 4.35 8.00
CA LYS A 51 -5.47 5.05 8.37
C LYS A 51 -5.65 4.96 9.87
N THR A 52 -5.95 6.08 10.51
CA THR A 52 -6.25 6.13 11.93
C THR A 52 -7.62 6.75 12.09
N SER A 53 -8.53 6.04 12.75
CA SER A 53 -9.86 6.54 13.06
C SER A 53 -10.09 6.45 14.56
N SER A 54 -10.47 7.56 15.19
CA SER A 54 -10.68 7.62 16.62
C SER A 54 -12.08 8.08 17.01
N SER A 55 -12.64 9.01 16.28
CA SER A 55 -13.89 9.69 16.67
C SER A 55 -15.08 8.75 16.71
N LYS A 56 -15.14 7.77 15.83
CA LYS A 56 -16.27 6.85 15.76
C LYS A 56 -16.20 5.72 16.77
N LEU A 57 -15.13 5.68 17.56
CA LEU A 57 -14.90 4.62 18.51
C LEU A 57 -15.19 5.03 19.95
N ARG A 58 -15.83 6.19 20.15
CA ARG A 58 -16.11 6.69 21.51
C ARG A 58 -16.95 5.73 22.34
N LYS A 59 -17.79 4.92 21.72
CA LYS A 59 -18.55 3.89 22.42
C LYS A 59 -17.67 2.77 22.97
N LEU A 60 -16.47 2.64 22.40
CA LEU A 60 -15.46 1.69 22.84
C LEU A 60 -14.42 2.35 23.73
N GLY A 61 -14.74 3.53 24.25
CA GLY A 61 -13.82 4.32 25.03
C GLY A 61 -12.87 5.12 24.13
N LYS A 62 -11.63 5.27 24.57
CA LYS A 62 -10.63 6.03 23.83
C LYS A 62 -9.84 5.19 22.84
N LYS A 63 -10.38 4.06 22.42
CA LYS A 63 -9.69 3.17 21.49
C LYS A 63 -9.66 3.76 20.09
N LYS A 64 -8.61 3.45 19.37
CA LYS A 64 -8.42 3.88 17.98
C LYS A 64 -8.35 2.67 17.09
N LEU A 65 -8.95 2.77 15.89
CA LEU A 65 -8.80 1.77 14.86
C LEU A 65 -7.62 2.17 13.98
N LEU A 66 -6.64 1.29 13.90
CA LEU A 66 -5.47 1.46 13.03
C LEU A 66 -5.57 0.47 11.88
N THR A 67 -5.54 0.98 10.67
CA THR A 67 -5.52 0.15 9.47
C THR A 67 -4.21 0.39 8.74
N ASN A 68 -3.45 -0.67 8.51
CA ASN A 68 -2.22 -0.63 7.75
C ASN A 68 -2.34 -1.54 6.54
N ASN A 69 -2.22 -0.95 5.36
CA ASN A 69 -2.17 -1.68 4.11
C ASN A 69 -0.76 -1.59 3.56
N VAL A 70 -0.20 -2.72 3.19
CA VAL A 70 1.16 -2.79 2.63
C VAL A 70 1.08 -3.55 1.32
N LEU A 71 1.62 -2.96 0.28
CA LEU A 71 1.73 -3.59 -1.02
C LEU A 71 3.20 -3.67 -1.42
N ILE A 72 3.66 -4.89 -1.71
CA ILE A 72 5.02 -5.14 -2.16
C ILE A 72 4.93 -5.56 -3.63
N VAL A 73 5.58 -4.80 -4.50
CA VAL A 73 5.61 -5.12 -5.94
C VAL A 73 7.04 -5.33 -6.38
N GLU A 74 7.23 -6.33 -7.25
CA GLU A 74 8.51 -6.64 -7.83
C GLU A 74 8.41 -6.55 -9.34
N ILE A 75 9.38 -5.88 -9.96
CA ILE A 75 9.46 -5.73 -11.41
C ILE A 75 10.72 -6.41 -11.92
N ASP A 76 10.69 -6.86 -13.16
CA ASP A 76 11.86 -7.49 -13.78
C ASP A 76 12.80 -6.43 -14.39
N ASN A 77 13.87 -6.90 -15.06
CA ASN A 77 14.85 -6.01 -15.67
C ASN A 77 14.27 -5.19 -16.83
N LYS A 78 13.13 -5.61 -17.36
CA LYS A 78 12.43 -4.90 -18.42
C LYS A 78 11.39 -3.92 -17.89
N GLY A 79 11.23 -3.88 -16.56
CA GLY A 79 10.25 -3.00 -15.93
C GLY A 79 8.84 -3.54 -15.91
N ILE A 80 8.66 -4.85 -16.03
CA ILE A 80 7.34 -5.48 -16.02
C ILE A 80 7.07 -6.10 -14.66
N LEU A 81 5.86 -5.91 -14.15
CA LEU A 81 5.44 -6.45 -12.87
C LEU A 81 5.44 -7.98 -12.90
N VAL A 82 6.23 -8.61 -12.04
CA VAL A 82 6.31 -10.07 -11.97
C VAL A 82 5.72 -10.63 -10.69
N SER A 83 5.57 -9.81 -9.66
CA SER A 83 5.04 -10.26 -8.38
C SER A 83 4.39 -9.11 -7.64
N LYS A 84 3.30 -9.39 -6.94
CA LYS A 84 2.68 -8.43 -6.02
C LYS A 84 2.15 -9.18 -4.81
N GLU A 85 2.30 -8.57 -3.64
CA GLU A 85 1.79 -9.11 -2.40
C GLU A 85 1.12 -7.99 -1.61
N PHE A 86 -0.14 -8.20 -1.24
CA PHE A 86 -0.92 -7.21 -0.52
C PHE A 86 -1.23 -7.72 0.88
N LEU A 87 -0.89 -6.91 1.87
CA LEU A 87 -1.11 -7.23 3.27
C LEU A 87 -2.01 -6.15 3.88
N ASN A 88 -3.07 -6.60 4.53
CA ASN A 88 -3.98 -5.72 5.26
C ASN A 88 -3.95 -6.10 6.73
N LYS A 89 -3.64 -5.14 7.59
CA LYS A 89 -3.61 -5.34 9.02
C LYS A 89 -4.45 -4.29 9.72
N GLU A 90 -5.34 -4.74 10.60
CA GLU A 90 -6.13 -3.86 11.43
C GLU A 90 -5.85 -4.14 12.88
N LYS A 91 -5.81 -3.06 13.67
CA LYS A 91 -5.55 -3.16 15.10
C LYS A 91 -6.39 -2.11 15.84
N ILE A 92 -7.00 -2.54 16.94
CA ILE A 92 -7.72 -1.64 17.84
C ILE A 92 -6.83 -1.39 19.06
N ASN A 93 -6.57 -0.11 19.32
CA ASN A 93 -5.83 0.32 20.50
C ASN A 93 -6.78 0.82 21.56
#